data_5022676588e51dd1605f8be4e1557de1
#
_entry.id   5022676588e51dd1605f8be4e1557de1
#
_cell.length_a   1.000
_cell.length_b   1.000
_cell.length_c   1.000
_cell.angle_alpha   90.00
_cell.angle_beta   90.00
_cell.angle_gamma   90.00
#
_symmetry.space_group_name_H-M   'P 1'
#
loop_
_entity.id
_entity.type
_entity.pdbx_description
1 polymer ?
#
loop_
_entity_poly.entity_id
_entity_poly.type
_entity_poly.pdbx_seq_one_letter_code
_entity_poly.pdbx_strand_id
1 'polypeptide(L)'
;RVYPYGSTAGQILGLVDVDGNGQTGLELYYDDILKGEAGKLVLQQGAYGMPIPGGTEVDEPAKDGQDIILSIDIDMQQYVEERLKQGVSDIGGEDGSAVLYDADTGDIIAIASTPYLDPSDRSNIEEGATSVKAITTQFEPGSIFKTASFCAMLEAGGITAQTTVDCPVYIEADEYKISDAHERAATTMTAAEVLAQSSNVGTSLLVQQHLGFSGLYDKIRKYGLNDATGVDYPGEAEGYLTNVSTWSLIQSYNVTFGQGISLSPLMITRFYGAIANGTGVAHTPHFLIAKPSSGEEVTWDSEQIIENTDAIAPLTEMLEGVVENGTGKMAAVEGYTTAGKTGTAEYADDSGSYVKNMYNLDFVGFLPNATSNLVCFVGVNHVPYERNTCEVFKDIMTEASSRYKIAQK
;
A
#
# COMPACT_ATOMS: atom_id res chain seq x y z
N ARG A 1 -19.19 -22.91 2.41
CA ARG A 1 -19.18 -21.44 2.43
C ARG A 1 -20.17 -20.87 1.40
N VAL A 2 -20.67 -19.68 1.66
CA VAL A 2 -21.54 -18.90 0.75
C VAL A 2 -20.89 -17.55 0.55
N TYR A 3 -20.81 -17.08 -0.69
CA TYR A 3 -20.21 -15.81 -1.08
C TYR A 3 -21.29 -14.88 -1.68
N PRO A 4 -22.00 -14.09 -0.84
CA PRO A 4 -23.17 -13.32 -1.29
C PRO A 4 -22.83 -12.26 -2.35
N TYR A 5 -21.58 -11.81 -2.38
CA TYR A 5 -21.07 -10.79 -3.32
C TYR A 5 -20.21 -11.39 -4.43
N GLY A 6 -20.29 -12.72 -4.64
CA GLY A 6 -19.52 -13.39 -5.70
C GLY A 6 -18.02 -13.28 -5.51
N SER A 7 -17.32 -12.76 -6.52
CA SER A 7 -15.86 -12.59 -6.50
C SER A 7 -15.37 -11.36 -5.72
N THR A 8 -16.26 -10.41 -5.37
CA THR A 8 -15.87 -9.19 -4.65
C THR A 8 -15.24 -9.55 -3.30
N ALA A 9 -14.09 -8.96 -3.02
CA ALA A 9 -13.26 -9.24 -1.85
C ALA A 9 -12.74 -10.68 -1.76
N GLY A 10 -12.78 -11.46 -2.85
CA GLY A 10 -12.40 -12.86 -2.84
C GLY A 10 -10.98 -13.12 -2.36
N GLN A 11 -10.01 -12.29 -2.76
CA GLN A 11 -8.61 -12.37 -2.30
C GLN A 11 -8.46 -12.03 -0.82
N ILE A 12 -9.27 -11.09 -0.32
CA ILE A 12 -9.25 -10.66 1.08
C ILE A 12 -9.81 -11.77 1.96
N LEU A 13 -11.02 -12.26 1.62
CA LEU A 13 -11.66 -13.33 2.36
C LEU A 13 -10.87 -14.64 2.28
N GLY A 14 -10.46 -15.01 1.06
CA GLY A 14 -9.68 -16.22 0.83
C GLY A 14 -10.54 -17.48 0.67
N LEU A 15 -9.90 -18.62 0.83
CA LEU A 15 -10.44 -19.96 0.59
C LEU A 15 -10.36 -20.84 1.83
N VAL A 16 -11.31 -21.77 1.97
CA VAL A 16 -11.23 -22.89 2.90
C VAL A 16 -11.14 -24.21 2.14
N ASP A 17 -10.57 -25.25 2.73
CA ASP A 17 -10.59 -26.61 2.17
C ASP A 17 -11.96 -27.30 2.34
N VAL A 18 -12.02 -28.57 1.95
CA VAL A 18 -13.25 -29.37 2.05
C VAL A 18 -13.67 -29.65 3.49
N ASP A 19 -12.73 -29.58 4.43
CA ASP A 19 -12.95 -29.79 5.86
C ASP A 19 -13.24 -28.47 6.60
N GLY A 20 -13.24 -27.33 5.87
CA GLY A 20 -13.53 -26.01 6.40
C GLY A 20 -12.33 -25.29 7.02
N ASN A 21 -11.10 -25.78 6.82
CA ASN A 21 -9.88 -25.10 7.29
C ASN A 21 -9.48 -23.98 6.32
N GLY A 22 -9.10 -22.83 6.86
CA GLY A 22 -8.61 -21.70 6.08
C GLY A 22 -7.35 -22.04 5.30
N GLN A 23 -7.30 -21.63 4.03
CA GLN A 23 -6.17 -21.90 3.12
C GLN A 23 -5.48 -20.61 2.67
N THR A 24 -6.22 -19.55 2.48
CA THR A 24 -5.72 -18.24 2.06
C THR A 24 -6.53 -17.12 2.71
N GLY A 25 -6.04 -15.89 2.62
CA GLY A 25 -6.75 -14.68 3.06
C GLY A 25 -7.11 -14.69 4.55
N LEU A 26 -8.17 -13.98 4.89
CA LEU A 26 -8.65 -13.87 6.27
C LEU A 26 -9.25 -15.18 6.80
N GLU A 27 -9.75 -16.07 5.94
CA GLU A 27 -10.15 -17.42 6.34
C GLU A 27 -8.97 -18.21 6.92
N LEU A 28 -7.74 -18.01 6.38
CA LEU A 28 -6.53 -18.60 6.94
C LEU A 28 -6.06 -17.84 8.20
N TYR A 29 -6.02 -16.51 8.15
CA TYR A 29 -5.50 -15.71 9.25
C TYR A 29 -6.32 -15.87 10.53
N TYR A 30 -7.65 -15.97 10.39
CA TYR A 30 -8.59 -16.10 11.50
C TYR A 30 -9.20 -17.52 11.64
N ASP A 31 -8.56 -18.57 11.08
CA ASP A 31 -9.09 -19.94 11.10
C ASP A 31 -9.46 -20.41 12.53
N ASP A 32 -8.61 -20.12 13.52
CA ASP A 32 -8.85 -20.48 14.93
C ASP A 32 -10.13 -19.83 15.52
N ILE A 33 -10.55 -18.68 14.99
CA ILE A 33 -11.73 -17.94 15.44
C ILE A 33 -12.96 -18.40 14.65
N LEU A 34 -12.81 -18.56 13.34
CA LEU A 34 -13.92 -18.81 12.40
C LEU A 34 -14.36 -20.27 12.34
N LYS A 35 -13.47 -21.21 12.68
CA LYS A 35 -13.67 -22.65 12.45
C LYS A 35 -14.64 -23.31 13.42
N GLY A 36 -14.68 -22.86 14.68
CA GLY A 36 -15.43 -23.55 15.74
C GLY A 36 -14.78 -24.88 16.16
N GLU A 37 -15.50 -25.63 17.01
CA GLU A 37 -15.06 -26.92 17.54
C GLU A 37 -16.02 -28.02 17.09
N ALA A 38 -15.51 -29.09 16.47
CA ALA A 38 -16.32 -30.22 16.08
C ALA A 38 -16.88 -30.98 17.30
N GLY A 39 -18.15 -31.26 17.30
CA GLY A 39 -18.78 -32.12 18.31
C GLY A 39 -18.31 -33.58 18.20
N LYS A 40 -18.41 -34.31 19.29
CA LYS A 40 -18.07 -35.73 19.35
C LYS A 40 -19.22 -36.55 19.91
N LEU A 41 -19.71 -37.50 19.11
CA LEU A 41 -20.74 -38.43 19.52
C LEU A 41 -20.17 -39.84 19.45
N VAL A 42 -20.07 -40.50 20.60
CA VAL A 42 -19.68 -41.91 20.71
C VAL A 42 -20.87 -42.72 21.15
N LEU A 43 -21.31 -43.64 20.29
CA LEU A 43 -22.46 -44.50 20.53
C LEU A 43 -22.02 -45.97 20.61
N GLN A 44 -22.55 -46.69 21.59
CA GLN A 44 -22.45 -48.15 21.60
C GLN A 44 -23.35 -48.74 20.51
N GLN A 45 -22.80 -49.67 19.73
CA GLN A 45 -23.52 -50.35 18.66
C GLN A 45 -23.67 -51.84 19.02
N GLY A 46 -24.85 -52.34 18.82
CA GLY A 46 -25.12 -53.78 18.88
C GLY A 46 -24.74 -54.51 17.58
N ALA A 47 -25.10 -55.79 17.52
CA ALA A 47 -24.92 -56.58 16.29
C ALA A 47 -25.60 -55.88 15.10
N TYR A 48 -24.88 -55.83 13.95
CA TYR A 48 -25.33 -55.17 12.72
C TYR A 48 -25.33 -53.62 12.74
N GLY A 49 -24.56 -52.98 13.63
CA GLY A 49 -24.40 -51.52 13.63
C GLY A 49 -25.59 -50.72 14.15
N MET A 50 -26.58 -51.38 14.77
CA MET A 50 -27.74 -50.70 15.35
C MET A 50 -27.36 -50.01 16.66
N PRO A 51 -27.67 -48.71 16.84
CA PRO A 51 -27.43 -48.02 18.12
C PRO A 51 -28.18 -48.71 19.27
N ILE A 52 -27.52 -48.91 20.40
CA ILE A 52 -28.15 -49.48 21.61
C ILE A 52 -28.86 -48.31 22.34
N PRO A 53 -30.18 -48.40 22.60
CA PRO A 53 -30.88 -47.38 23.37
C PRO A 53 -30.22 -47.15 24.72
N GLY A 54 -29.82 -45.92 25.01
CA GLY A 54 -29.08 -45.56 26.24
C GLY A 54 -27.57 -45.85 26.21
N GLY A 55 -27.03 -46.34 25.10
CA GLY A 55 -25.63 -46.64 24.92
C GLY A 55 -24.79 -45.44 24.39
N THR A 56 -25.07 -44.19 24.78
CA THR A 56 -24.24 -43.03 24.52
C THR A 56 -23.11 -43.00 25.53
N GLU A 57 -21.86 -43.02 25.06
CA GLU A 57 -20.67 -42.91 25.93
C GLU A 57 -20.15 -41.48 26.03
N VAL A 58 -20.22 -40.75 24.92
CA VAL A 58 -19.78 -39.33 24.82
C VAL A 58 -20.78 -38.60 23.93
N ASP A 59 -21.26 -37.47 24.38
CA ASP A 59 -22.08 -36.53 23.63
C ASP A 59 -21.55 -35.11 23.92
N GLU A 60 -20.58 -34.68 23.13
CA GLU A 60 -20.02 -33.35 23.18
C GLU A 60 -20.61 -32.57 22.00
N PRO A 61 -21.46 -31.57 22.23
CA PRO A 61 -22.02 -30.77 21.15
C PRO A 61 -20.98 -29.98 20.43
N ALA A 62 -21.14 -29.79 19.13
CA ALA A 62 -20.31 -28.86 18.36
C ALA A 62 -20.49 -27.43 18.88
N LYS A 63 -19.43 -26.65 18.78
CA LYS A 63 -19.45 -25.20 19.06
C LYS A 63 -19.22 -24.47 17.77
N ASP A 64 -20.09 -23.51 17.46
CA ASP A 64 -19.92 -22.65 16.30
C ASP A 64 -18.69 -21.73 16.47
N GLY A 65 -18.05 -21.38 15.35
CA GLY A 65 -17.04 -20.34 15.32
C GLY A 65 -17.62 -18.96 15.61
N GLN A 66 -16.75 -17.99 15.78
CA GLN A 66 -17.16 -16.61 16.05
C GLN A 66 -17.33 -15.83 14.76
N ASP A 67 -18.26 -14.87 14.78
CA ASP A 67 -18.38 -13.86 13.73
C ASP A 67 -17.29 -12.79 13.88
N ILE A 68 -16.84 -12.26 12.75
CA ILE A 68 -15.95 -11.08 12.71
C ILE A 68 -16.57 -10.02 11.80
N ILE A 69 -16.33 -8.74 12.14
CA ILE A 69 -16.71 -7.60 11.31
C ILE A 69 -15.41 -6.97 10.78
N LEU A 70 -15.38 -6.73 9.48
CA LEU A 70 -14.23 -6.16 8.78
C LEU A 70 -14.46 -4.69 8.45
N SER A 71 -13.36 -3.95 8.29
CA SER A 71 -13.33 -2.54 7.86
C SER A 71 -13.71 -2.34 6.39
N ILE A 72 -13.73 -3.40 5.60
CA ILE A 72 -14.04 -3.35 4.17
C ILE A 72 -15.46 -2.84 3.93
N ASP A 73 -15.59 -1.74 3.20
CA ASP A 73 -16.85 -1.31 2.60
C ASP A 73 -17.04 -2.07 1.29
N ILE A 74 -18.00 -3.00 1.27
CA ILE A 74 -18.15 -3.93 0.15
C ILE A 74 -18.49 -3.26 -1.18
N ASP A 75 -19.25 -2.16 -1.14
CA ASP A 75 -19.60 -1.44 -2.36
C ASP A 75 -18.39 -0.62 -2.88
N MET A 76 -17.58 -0.05 -1.97
CA MET A 76 -16.34 0.63 -2.34
C MET A 76 -15.29 -0.38 -2.84
N GLN A 77 -15.22 -1.56 -2.22
CA GLN A 77 -14.36 -2.66 -2.66
C GLN A 77 -14.68 -3.07 -4.10
N GLN A 78 -15.96 -3.28 -4.39
CA GLN A 78 -16.40 -3.62 -5.75
C GLN A 78 -16.00 -2.54 -6.75
N TYR A 79 -16.24 -1.26 -6.40
CA TYR A 79 -15.86 -0.15 -7.26
C TYR A 79 -14.34 -0.11 -7.53
N VAL A 80 -13.53 -0.28 -6.47
CA VAL A 80 -12.05 -0.28 -6.60
C VAL A 80 -11.57 -1.44 -7.48
N GLU A 81 -12.13 -2.64 -7.31
CA GLU A 81 -11.80 -3.80 -8.14
C GLU A 81 -12.12 -3.54 -9.61
N GLU A 82 -13.34 -3.08 -9.91
CA GLU A 82 -13.78 -2.78 -11.28
C GLU A 82 -12.91 -1.66 -11.91
N ARG A 83 -12.65 -0.58 -11.15
CA ARG A 83 -11.88 0.55 -11.65
C ARG A 83 -10.40 0.21 -11.85
N LEU A 84 -9.81 -0.58 -10.95
CA LEU A 84 -8.44 -1.06 -11.10
C LEU A 84 -8.30 -1.97 -12.33
N LYS A 85 -9.20 -2.93 -12.49
CA LYS A 85 -9.20 -3.83 -13.67
C LYS A 85 -9.29 -3.04 -14.98
N GLN A 86 -10.18 -2.06 -15.04
CA GLN A 86 -10.28 -1.17 -16.20
C GLN A 86 -8.99 -0.35 -16.39
N GLY A 87 -8.42 0.17 -15.28
CA GLY A 87 -7.18 0.95 -15.30
C GLY A 87 -5.99 0.17 -15.84
N VAL A 88 -5.80 -1.07 -15.38
CA VAL A 88 -4.74 -1.97 -15.87
C VAL A 88 -4.88 -2.17 -17.39
N SER A 89 -6.12 -2.43 -17.85
CA SER A 89 -6.39 -2.59 -19.29
C SER A 89 -6.15 -1.32 -20.10
N ASP A 90 -6.62 -0.15 -19.65
CA ASP A 90 -6.50 1.13 -20.34
C ASP A 90 -5.04 1.60 -20.42
N ILE A 91 -4.28 1.36 -19.35
CA ILE A 91 -2.86 1.69 -19.25
C ILE A 91 -2.02 0.69 -20.04
N GLY A 92 -2.49 -0.53 -20.22
CA GLY A 92 -1.82 -1.60 -20.96
C GLY A 92 -0.78 -2.35 -20.11
N GLY A 93 -0.99 -2.42 -18.80
CA GLY A 93 -0.19 -3.21 -17.87
C GLY A 93 -0.64 -4.67 -17.79
N GLU A 94 0.15 -5.49 -17.15
CA GLU A 94 -0.16 -6.91 -16.90
C GLU A 94 -1.00 -7.08 -15.64
N ASP A 95 -0.65 -6.38 -14.58
CA ASP A 95 -1.35 -6.41 -13.31
C ASP A 95 -1.31 -5.04 -12.60
N GLY A 96 -2.00 -4.96 -11.47
CA GLY A 96 -2.01 -3.75 -10.66
C GLY A 96 -2.54 -3.99 -9.27
N SER A 97 -2.36 -2.97 -8.43
CA SER A 97 -2.85 -2.94 -7.05
C SER A 97 -3.44 -1.57 -6.73
N ALA A 98 -4.46 -1.56 -5.87
CA ALA A 98 -5.02 -0.34 -5.29
C ALA A 98 -5.29 -0.54 -3.80
N VAL A 99 -5.08 0.52 -3.01
CA VAL A 99 -5.34 0.55 -1.58
C VAL A 99 -6.10 1.84 -1.26
N LEU A 100 -7.20 1.74 -0.55
CA LEU A 100 -7.91 2.86 0.07
C LEU A 100 -7.89 2.67 1.58
N TYR A 101 -7.20 3.55 2.29
CA TYR A 101 -6.83 3.43 3.69
C TYR A 101 -7.28 4.66 4.47
N ASP A 102 -7.88 4.46 5.64
CA ASP A 102 -8.21 5.53 6.57
C ASP A 102 -7.02 5.80 7.49
N ALA A 103 -6.43 6.98 7.34
CA ALA A 103 -5.24 7.38 8.07
C ALA A 103 -5.49 7.73 9.55
N ASP A 104 -6.73 7.91 9.96
CA ASP A 104 -7.09 8.23 11.34
C ASP A 104 -7.30 6.98 12.20
N THR A 105 -7.71 5.88 11.58
CA THR A 105 -8.05 4.64 12.29
C THR A 105 -7.10 3.47 11.98
N GLY A 106 -6.59 3.41 10.76
CA GLY A 106 -5.87 2.25 10.24
C GLY A 106 -6.76 1.29 9.44
N ASP A 107 -8.04 1.59 9.30
CA ASP A 107 -8.98 0.77 8.56
C ASP A 107 -8.59 0.65 7.08
N ILE A 108 -8.52 -0.56 6.57
CA ILE A 108 -8.45 -0.81 5.13
C ILE A 108 -9.89 -0.80 4.61
N ILE A 109 -10.28 0.29 3.93
CA ILE A 109 -11.63 0.47 3.39
C ILE A 109 -11.85 -0.36 2.13
N ALA A 110 -10.83 -0.42 1.27
CA ALA A 110 -10.79 -1.28 0.08
C ALA A 110 -9.35 -1.57 -0.29
N ILE A 111 -9.10 -2.79 -0.78
CA ILE A 111 -7.79 -3.19 -1.29
C ILE A 111 -7.96 -4.23 -2.38
N ALA A 112 -7.29 -4.06 -3.49
CA ALA A 112 -7.43 -4.93 -4.65
C ALA A 112 -6.08 -5.18 -5.33
N SER A 113 -5.90 -6.36 -5.89
CA SER A 113 -4.76 -6.70 -6.75
C SER A 113 -5.21 -7.65 -7.85
N THR A 114 -4.87 -7.36 -9.10
CA THR A 114 -5.19 -8.27 -10.21
C THR A 114 -4.14 -9.38 -10.36
N PRO A 115 -4.51 -10.59 -10.87
CA PRO A 115 -5.86 -11.08 -11.17
C PRO A 115 -6.70 -11.34 -9.90
N TYR A 116 -8.03 -11.34 -10.05
CA TYR A 116 -8.95 -11.53 -8.91
C TYR A 116 -9.26 -13.01 -8.65
N LEU A 117 -9.53 -13.33 -7.38
CA LEU A 117 -10.02 -14.64 -6.96
C LEU A 117 -11.55 -14.66 -6.95
N ASP A 118 -12.14 -15.62 -7.67
CA ASP A 118 -13.53 -16.02 -7.41
C ASP A 118 -13.56 -17.23 -6.47
N PRO A 119 -13.88 -17.05 -5.20
CA PRO A 119 -13.87 -18.15 -4.25
C PRO A 119 -15.00 -19.17 -4.50
N SER A 120 -15.97 -18.84 -5.33
CA SER A 120 -17.07 -19.73 -5.75
C SER A 120 -16.70 -20.65 -6.92
N ASP A 121 -15.73 -20.23 -7.76
CA ASP A 121 -15.21 -21.04 -8.88
C ASP A 121 -13.72 -21.40 -8.67
N ARG A 122 -13.49 -22.58 -8.13
CA ARG A 122 -12.13 -23.09 -7.87
C ARG A 122 -11.51 -23.83 -9.05
N SER A 123 -12.24 -23.97 -10.14
CA SER A 123 -11.77 -24.72 -11.31
C SER A 123 -10.78 -23.95 -12.17
N ASN A 124 -10.75 -22.60 -12.03
CA ASN A 124 -9.92 -21.71 -12.83
C ASN A 124 -9.33 -20.57 -11.97
N ILE A 125 -8.42 -20.92 -11.07
CA ILE A 125 -7.70 -19.93 -10.26
C ILE A 125 -6.45 -19.51 -11.04
N GLU A 126 -6.37 -18.24 -11.42
CA GLU A 126 -5.20 -17.68 -12.09
C GLU A 126 -4.01 -17.58 -11.11
N GLU A 127 -2.79 -17.67 -11.63
CA GLU A 127 -1.58 -17.51 -10.83
C GLU A 127 -1.55 -16.11 -10.19
N GLY A 128 -1.28 -16.06 -8.88
CA GLY A 128 -1.28 -14.82 -8.10
C GLY A 128 -2.65 -14.35 -7.62
N ALA A 129 -3.77 -14.99 -8.06
CA ALA A 129 -5.11 -14.58 -7.65
C ALA A 129 -5.44 -14.85 -6.16
N THR A 130 -4.68 -15.71 -5.49
CA THR A 130 -4.97 -16.13 -4.10
C THR A 130 -4.39 -15.21 -3.02
N SER A 131 -3.67 -14.16 -3.42
CA SER A 131 -3.05 -13.21 -2.48
C SER A 131 -3.28 -11.77 -2.89
N VAL A 132 -3.36 -10.87 -1.90
CA VAL A 132 -3.41 -9.42 -2.12
C VAL A 132 -1.98 -8.92 -2.32
N LYS A 133 -1.54 -8.74 -3.57
CA LYS A 133 -0.17 -8.30 -3.91
C LYS A 133 0.21 -6.99 -3.23
N ALA A 134 -0.75 -6.10 -2.99
CA ALA A 134 -0.51 -4.86 -2.26
C ALA A 134 0.02 -5.07 -0.83
N ILE A 135 -0.17 -6.27 -0.26
CA ILE A 135 0.33 -6.69 1.06
C ILE A 135 1.53 -7.62 0.92
N THR A 136 1.45 -8.59 -0.01
CA THR A 136 2.36 -9.74 -0.04
C THR A 136 3.54 -9.59 -0.99
N THR A 137 3.58 -8.54 -1.82
CA THR A 137 4.61 -8.35 -2.84
C THR A 137 5.38 -7.06 -2.62
N GLN A 138 6.69 -7.13 -2.75
CA GLN A 138 7.58 -5.97 -2.74
C GLN A 138 7.73 -5.39 -4.15
N PHE A 139 7.98 -4.07 -4.21
CA PHE A 139 8.37 -3.38 -5.42
C PHE A 139 9.35 -2.25 -5.09
N GLU A 140 10.12 -1.79 -6.06
CA GLU A 140 10.88 -0.55 -5.93
C GLU A 140 9.93 0.64 -6.12
N PRO A 141 9.72 1.50 -5.09
CA PRO A 141 8.69 2.53 -5.13
C PRO A 141 8.99 3.68 -6.09
N GLY A 142 10.23 3.77 -6.57
CA GLY A 142 10.62 4.86 -7.45
C GLY A 142 10.25 6.24 -6.89
N SER A 143 9.77 7.12 -7.75
CA SER A 143 9.56 8.53 -7.40
C SER A 143 8.49 8.81 -6.33
N ILE A 144 7.59 7.88 -5.99
CA ILE A 144 6.68 8.07 -4.84
C ILE A 144 7.46 8.11 -3.52
N PHE A 145 8.63 7.45 -3.47
CA PHE A 145 9.51 7.44 -2.32
C PHE A 145 10.17 8.81 -2.03
N LYS A 146 10.27 9.70 -3.02
CA LYS A 146 10.81 11.06 -2.82
C LYS A 146 10.07 11.81 -1.71
N THR A 147 8.79 11.51 -1.49
CA THR A 147 8.03 12.04 -0.35
C THR A 147 8.70 11.71 0.99
N ALA A 148 9.22 10.49 1.17
CA ALA A 148 9.95 10.11 2.38
C ALA A 148 11.29 10.86 2.49
N SER A 149 12.02 11.02 1.38
CA SER A 149 13.26 11.78 1.35
C SER A 149 13.04 13.26 1.71
N PHE A 150 11.99 13.88 1.18
CA PHE A 150 11.64 15.26 1.48
C PHE A 150 11.12 15.41 2.91
N CYS A 151 10.31 14.49 3.40
CA CYS A 151 9.88 14.43 4.80
C CYS A 151 11.09 14.42 5.73
N ALA A 152 12.06 13.53 5.45
CA ALA A 152 13.26 13.40 6.26
C ALA A 152 14.11 14.69 6.31
N MET A 153 14.27 15.37 5.18
CA MET A 153 15.01 16.63 5.11
C MET A 153 14.30 17.79 5.81
N LEU A 154 12.97 17.89 5.66
CA LEU A 154 12.13 18.89 6.32
C LEU A 154 12.10 18.66 7.83
N GLU A 155 11.92 17.42 8.26
CA GLU A 155 11.90 17.03 9.67
C GLU A 155 13.22 17.32 10.39
N ALA A 156 14.34 17.14 9.69
CA ALA A 156 15.67 17.50 10.19
C ALA A 156 15.96 19.01 10.17
N GLY A 157 15.04 19.82 9.62
CA GLY A 157 15.27 21.27 9.45
C GLY A 157 16.35 21.59 8.42
N GLY A 158 16.73 20.64 7.56
CA GLY A 158 17.79 20.80 6.56
C GLY A 158 17.37 21.64 5.37
N ILE A 159 16.07 21.64 5.03
CA ILE A 159 15.52 22.39 3.88
C ILE A 159 14.23 23.09 4.22
N THR A 160 13.84 24.02 3.35
CA THR A 160 12.49 24.57 3.19
C THR A 160 12.04 24.38 1.75
N ALA A 161 10.79 24.64 1.42
CA ALA A 161 10.28 24.60 0.05
C ALA A 161 11.06 25.49 -0.92
N GLN A 162 11.66 26.59 -0.43
CA GLN A 162 12.43 27.59 -1.19
C GLN A 162 13.94 27.29 -1.22
N THR A 163 14.42 26.28 -0.51
CA THR A 163 15.84 25.87 -0.58
C THR A 163 16.19 25.53 -2.02
N THR A 164 17.24 26.14 -2.56
CA THR A 164 17.65 25.97 -3.95
C THR A 164 18.79 24.98 -4.09
N VAL A 165 18.82 24.28 -5.21
CA VAL A 165 19.89 23.37 -5.60
C VAL A 165 20.21 23.54 -7.07
N ASP A 166 21.51 23.57 -7.39
CA ASP A 166 21.97 23.56 -8.78
C ASP A 166 21.92 22.14 -9.33
N CYS A 167 21.01 21.93 -10.27
CA CYS A 167 20.74 20.63 -10.87
C CYS A 167 21.46 20.52 -12.22
N PRO A 168 22.63 19.85 -12.32
CA PRO A 168 23.23 19.52 -13.61
C PRO A 168 22.34 18.58 -14.42
N VAL A 169 22.70 18.33 -15.68
CA VAL A 169 21.98 17.38 -16.54
C VAL A 169 22.04 15.96 -15.96
N TYR A 170 23.16 15.60 -15.36
CA TYR A 170 23.38 14.35 -14.64
C TYR A 170 24.40 14.53 -13.52
N ILE A 171 24.41 13.60 -12.58
CA ILE A 171 25.49 13.44 -11.59
C ILE A 171 26.23 12.14 -11.87
N GLU A 172 27.55 12.16 -11.71
CA GLU A 172 28.39 10.96 -11.83
C GLU A 172 28.46 10.27 -10.46
N ALA A 173 28.26 8.96 -10.46
CA ALA A 173 28.33 8.12 -9.28
C ALA A 173 28.98 6.79 -9.66
N ASP A 174 30.17 6.55 -9.14
CA ASP A 174 31.01 5.44 -9.55
C ASP A 174 31.25 5.47 -11.09
N GLU A 175 30.88 4.44 -11.81
CA GLU A 175 30.97 4.37 -13.29
C GLU A 175 29.64 4.69 -13.99
N TYR A 176 28.63 5.13 -13.23
CA TYR A 176 27.26 5.37 -13.70
C TYR A 176 26.93 6.87 -13.72
N LYS A 177 25.84 7.18 -14.42
CA LYS A 177 25.25 8.52 -14.48
C LYS A 177 23.81 8.45 -14.02
N ILE A 178 23.43 9.35 -13.11
CA ILE A 178 22.05 9.55 -12.69
C ILE A 178 21.52 10.78 -13.39
N SER A 179 20.43 10.63 -14.10
CA SER A 179 19.70 11.70 -14.77
C SER A 179 18.24 11.70 -14.35
N ASP A 180 17.55 12.76 -14.70
CA ASP A 180 16.09 12.78 -14.59
C ASP A 180 15.45 11.93 -15.70
N ALA A 181 14.20 11.49 -15.49
CA ALA A 181 13.46 10.69 -16.45
C ALA A 181 13.25 11.43 -17.79
N HIS A 182 13.09 12.77 -17.73
CA HIS A 182 12.97 13.62 -18.90
C HIS A 182 14.22 14.46 -19.09
N GLU A 183 14.69 14.55 -20.33
CA GLU A 183 15.84 15.38 -20.68
C GLU A 183 15.55 16.87 -20.37
N ARG A 184 16.49 17.52 -19.71
CA ARG A 184 16.45 18.95 -19.43
C ARG A 184 17.86 19.58 -19.48
N ALA A 185 17.93 20.87 -19.61
CA ALA A 185 19.17 21.61 -19.41
C ALA A 185 19.52 21.71 -17.91
N ALA A 186 20.80 21.95 -17.61
CA ALA A 186 21.20 22.31 -16.25
C ALA A 186 20.45 23.58 -15.80
N THR A 187 19.95 23.56 -14.56
CA THR A 187 19.16 24.66 -14.00
C THR A 187 19.24 24.65 -12.48
N THR A 188 19.00 25.79 -11.85
CA THR A 188 18.78 25.89 -10.41
C THR A 188 17.29 25.69 -10.14
N MET A 189 16.94 24.83 -9.20
CA MET A 189 15.56 24.53 -8.80
C MET A 189 15.39 24.74 -7.31
N THR A 190 14.20 25.17 -6.90
CA THR A 190 13.79 25.10 -5.50
C THR A 190 13.44 23.66 -5.11
N ALA A 191 13.48 23.34 -3.83
CA ALA A 191 13.07 22.03 -3.32
C ALA A 191 11.63 21.68 -3.73
N ALA A 192 10.72 22.65 -3.72
CA ALA A 192 9.36 22.48 -4.22
C ALA A 192 9.32 22.10 -5.71
N GLU A 193 10.11 22.78 -6.55
CA GLU A 193 10.20 22.45 -7.98
C GLU A 193 10.84 21.08 -8.22
N VAL A 194 11.86 20.70 -7.44
CA VAL A 194 12.48 19.37 -7.50
C VAL A 194 11.44 18.28 -7.26
N LEU A 195 10.59 18.43 -6.23
CA LEU A 195 9.53 17.45 -5.94
C LEU A 195 8.44 17.48 -7.01
N ALA A 196 7.99 18.67 -7.42
CA ALA A 196 6.93 18.84 -8.41
C ALA A 196 7.30 18.27 -9.78
N GLN A 197 8.53 18.46 -10.23
CA GLN A 197 9.06 17.93 -11.50
C GLN A 197 9.65 16.52 -11.35
N SER A 198 9.65 15.99 -10.14
CA SER A 198 10.17 14.64 -9.85
C SER A 198 11.66 14.45 -10.24
N SER A 199 12.50 15.49 -10.03
CA SER A 199 13.92 15.41 -10.38
C SER A 199 14.68 14.42 -9.49
N ASN A 200 15.30 13.39 -10.10
CA ASN A 200 16.21 12.46 -9.43
C ASN A 200 17.48 13.18 -8.99
N VAL A 201 18.05 13.98 -9.91
CA VAL A 201 19.28 14.74 -9.70
C VAL A 201 19.09 15.71 -8.54
N GLY A 202 18.01 16.50 -8.56
CA GLY A 202 17.71 17.47 -7.51
C GLY A 202 17.49 16.80 -6.15
N THR A 203 16.72 15.74 -6.09
CA THR A 203 16.48 14.98 -4.84
C THR A 203 17.77 14.42 -4.26
N SER A 204 18.60 13.79 -5.10
CA SER A 204 19.87 13.20 -4.69
C SER A 204 20.84 14.25 -4.11
N LEU A 205 20.94 15.39 -4.76
CA LEU A 205 21.83 16.48 -4.30
C LEU A 205 21.31 17.14 -3.03
N LEU A 206 19.99 17.35 -2.91
CA LEU A 206 19.39 17.89 -1.68
C LEU A 206 19.62 16.95 -0.49
N VAL A 207 19.40 15.65 -0.65
CA VAL A 207 19.66 14.67 0.41
C VAL A 207 21.16 14.68 0.78
N GLN A 208 22.05 14.62 -0.21
CA GLN A 208 23.49 14.62 0.05
C GLN A 208 23.95 15.86 0.82
N GLN A 209 23.44 17.05 0.45
CA GLN A 209 23.90 18.33 1.01
C GLN A 209 23.28 18.64 2.38
N HIS A 210 22.04 18.21 2.64
CA HIS A 210 21.26 18.70 3.78
C HIS A 210 20.91 17.63 4.82
N LEU A 211 21.01 16.33 4.50
CA LEU A 211 20.70 15.24 5.42
C LEU A 211 21.82 14.20 5.51
N GLY A 212 22.46 13.94 4.37
CA GLY A 212 23.39 12.82 4.21
C GLY A 212 22.67 11.47 4.07
N PHE A 213 23.34 10.50 3.46
CA PHE A 213 22.76 9.18 3.19
C PHE A 213 22.50 8.37 4.46
N SER A 214 23.35 8.53 5.49
CA SER A 214 23.11 7.89 6.80
C SER A 214 21.88 8.47 7.48
N GLY A 215 21.69 9.79 7.42
CA GLY A 215 20.48 10.42 7.97
C GLY A 215 19.21 9.95 7.26
N LEU A 216 19.25 9.80 5.93
CA LEU A 216 18.13 9.23 5.18
C LEU A 216 17.86 7.76 5.59
N TYR A 217 18.90 6.94 5.71
CA TYR A 217 18.78 5.54 6.16
C TYR A 217 18.09 5.44 7.53
N ASP A 218 18.51 6.26 8.50
CA ASP A 218 17.90 6.26 9.83
C ASP A 218 16.42 6.67 9.79
N LYS A 219 16.09 7.65 8.94
CA LYS A 219 14.69 8.08 8.75
C LYS A 219 13.83 7.04 8.05
N ILE A 220 14.34 6.35 7.03
CA ILE A 220 13.62 5.24 6.36
C ILE A 220 13.20 4.18 7.39
N ARG A 221 14.14 3.81 8.28
CA ARG A 221 13.86 2.84 9.35
C ARG A 221 12.84 3.38 10.34
N LYS A 222 12.98 4.65 10.76
CA LYS A 222 12.03 5.28 11.69
C LYS A 222 10.61 5.38 11.10
N TYR A 223 10.50 5.55 9.80
CA TYR A 223 9.22 5.58 9.08
C TYR A 223 8.59 4.20 8.90
N GLY A 224 9.28 3.12 9.29
CA GLY A 224 8.81 1.75 9.14
C GLY A 224 8.73 1.29 7.68
N LEU A 225 9.52 1.90 6.78
CA LEU A 225 9.51 1.56 5.35
C LEU A 225 10.38 0.34 4.99
N ASN A 226 10.94 -0.33 5.98
CA ASN A 226 11.70 -1.57 5.83
C ASN A 226 11.16 -2.72 6.71
N ASP A 227 10.10 -2.49 7.46
CA ASP A 227 9.51 -3.46 8.37
C ASP A 227 8.05 -3.74 7.97
N ALA A 228 7.53 -4.93 8.27
CA ALA A 228 6.13 -5.27 8.08
C ALA A 228 5.23 -4.28 8.83
N THR A 229 4.04 -4.00 8.29
CA THR A 229 3.08 -3.06 8.90
C THR A 229 2.33 -3.66 10.07
N GLY A 230 2.27 -5.00 10.16
CA GLY A 230 1.51 -5.74 11.16
C GLY A 230 0.05 -5.93 10.80
N VAL A 231 -0.29 -5.83 9.50
CA VAL A 231 -1.65 -6.07 9.01
C VAL A 231 -2.11 -7.50 9.30
N ASP A 232 -3.36 -7.65 9.67
CA ASP A 232 -4.01 -8.94 9.94
C ASP A 232 -4.30 -9.74 8.67
N TYR A 233 -3.24 -10.03 7.90
CA TYR A 233 -3.30 -10.79 6.67
C TYR A 233 -2.09 -11.73 6.53
N PRO A 234 -2.26 -12.97 6.02
CA PRO A 234 -1.17 -13.93 5.94
C PRO A 234 -0.17 -13.55 4.83
N GLY A 235 1.12 -13.73 5.13
CA GLY A 235 2.17 -13.57 4.14
C GLY A 235 2.52 -12.11 3.81
N GLU A 236 2.35 -11.19 4.75
CA GLU A 236 2.81 -9.81 4.60
C GLU A 236 4.29 -9.77 4.24
N ALA A 237 4.64 -8.99 3.22
CA ALA A 237 6.02 -8.77 2.82
C ALA A 237 6.70 -7.78 3.78
N GLU A 238 7.92 -8.10 4.20
CA GLU A 238 8.80 -7.13 4.84
C GLU A 238 9.43 -6.21 3.80
N GLY A 239 9.84 -5.00 4.18
CA GLY A 239 10.65 -4.16 3.32
C GLY A 239 12.08 -4.68 3.19
N TYR A 240 12.78 -4.26 2.15
CA TYR A 240 14.19 -4.60 1.97
C TYR A 240 15.05 -3.36 1.77
N LEU A 241 16.02 -3.19 2.66
CA LEU A 241 17.02 -2.13 2.59
C LEU A 241 18.34 -2.65 3.16
N THR A 242 19.40 -2.63 2.36
CA THR A 242 20.74 -3.00 2.83
C THR A 242 21.28 -1.98 3.83
N ASN A 243 22.23 -2.39 4.67
CA ASN A 243 22.85 -1.47 5.61
C ASN A 243 23.64 -0.37 4.88
N VAL A 244 23.45 0.89 5.29
CA VAL A 244 24.06 2.07 4.66
C VAL A 244 25.60 2.00 4.58
N SER A 245 26.25 1.28 5.50
CA SER A 245 27.70 1.09 5.48
C SER A 245 28.21 0.25 4.29
N THR A 246 27.30 -0.43 3.59
CA THR A 246 27.61 -1.26 2.41
C THR A 246 27.26 -0.57 1.10
N TRP A 247 26.64 0.61 1.14
CA TRP A 247 26.21 1.30 -0.07
C TRP A 247 27.39 1.83 -0.88
N SER A 248 27.40 1.55 -2.17
CA SER A 248 28.20 2.28 -3.15
C SER A 248 27.65 3.69 -3.32
N LEU A 249 28.38 4.56 -4.00
CA LEU A 249 27.90 5.92 -4.24
C LEU A 249 26.63 5.93 -5.11
N ILE A 250 26.59 5.08 -6.15
CA ILE A 250 25.37 4.94 -6.99
C ILE A 250 24.19 4.47 -6.18
N GLN A 251 24.33 3.46 -5.31
CA GLN A 251 23.24 2.98 -4.46
C GLN A 251 22.77 4.06 -3.48
N SER A 252 23.73 4.83 -2.91
CA SER A 252 23.39 5.94 -2.01
C SER A 252 22.50 6.98 -2.65
N TYR A 253 22.74 7.29 -3.91
CA TYR A 253 21.87 8.19 -4.67
C TYR A 253 20.54 7.53 -5.06
N ASN A 254 20.57 6.27 -5.54
CA ASN A 254 19.38 5.56 -5.98
C ASN A 254 18.31 5.46 -4.89
N VAL A 255 18.71 5.17 -3.65
CA VAL A 255 17.79 5.10 -2.51
C VAL A 255 17.07 6.44 -2.28
N THR A 256 17.69 7.60 -2.61
CA THR A 256 17.05 8.91 -2.41
C THR A 256 15.77 9.10 -3.23
N PHE A 257 15.62 8.37 -4.33
CA PHE A 257 14.46 8.44 -5.21
C PHE A 257 13.74 7.10 -5.38
N GLY A 258 14.00 6.13 -4.47
CA GLY A 258 13.22 4.91 -4.33
C GLY A 258 13.67 3.75 -5.23
N GLN A 259 14.94 3.71 -5.62
CA GLN A 259 15.58 2.55 -6.23
C GLN A 259 16.61 1.94 -5.28
N GLY A 260 16.85 0.64 -5.36
CA GLY A 260 17.71 -0.07 -4.41
C GLY A 260 17.11 -0.21 -2.99
N ILE A 261 15.83 0.04 -2.87
CA ILE A 261 14.95 -0.25 -1.73
C ILE A 261 13.69 -0.91 -2.25
N SER A 262 13.18 -1.90 -1.53
CA SER A 262 11.90 -2.53 -1.87
C SER A 262 10.95 -2.48 -0.67
N LEU A 263 9.68 -2.26 -0.94
CA LEU A 263 8.61 -2.19 0.06
C LEU A 263 7.27 -2.58 -0.57
N SER A 264 6.25 -2.86 0.25
CA SER A 264 4.91 -3.15 -0.27
C SER A 264 4.11 -1.87 -0.53
N PRO A 265 3.10 -1.90 -1.43
CA PRO A 265 2.14 -0.81 -1.58
C PRO A 265 1.47 -0.39 -0.27
N LEU A 266 1.18 -1.32 0.63
CA LEU A 266 0.59 -1.02 1.93
C LEU A 266 1.53 -0.23 2.84
N MET A 267 2.83 -0.56 2.85
CA MET A 267 3.84 0.17 3.65
C MET A 267 3.91 1.65 3.25
N ILE A 268 4.00 1.94 1.95
CA ILE A 268 4.05 3.33 1.48
C ILE A 268 2.74 4.06 1.73
N THR A 269 1.59 3.37 1.60
CA THR A 269 0.28 3.95 1.91
C THR A 269 0.15 4.32 3.38
N ARG A 270 0.61 3.45 4.30
CA ARG A 270 0.67 3.73 5.74
C ARG A 270 1.55 4.95 6.06
N PHE A 271 2.71 5.07 5.41
CA PHE A 271 3.58 6.25 5.57
C PHE A 271 2.88 7.55 5.13
N TYR A 272 2.21 7.54 3.96
CA TYR A 272 1.42 8.69 3.52
C TYR A 272 0.25 8.99 4.47
N GLY A 273 -0.28 7.98 5.15
CA GLY A 273 -1.29 8.14 6.20
C GLY A 273 -0.82 9.04 7.33
N ALA A 274 0.42 8.87 7.80
CA ALA A 274 1.01 9.71 8.84
C ALA A 274 1.19 11.18 8.39
N ILE A 275 1.27 11.43 7.10
CA ILE A 275 1.27 12.80 6.53
C ILE A 275 -0.17 13.31 6.42
N ALA A 276 -1.07 12.50 5.87
CA ALA A 276 -2.46 12.89 5.57
C ALA A 276 -3.25 13.25 6.82
N ASN A 277 -3.07 12.54 7.95
CA ASN A 277 -3.73 12.85 9.22
C ASN A 277 -3.12 14.07 9.94
N GLY A 278 -2.00 14.60 9.46
CA GLY A 278 -1.35 15.79 10.03
C GLY A 278 -0.66 15.58 11.37
N THR A 279 -0.67 14.36 11.92
CA THR A 279 -0.16 14.06 13.25
C THR A 279 1.21 13.37 13.26
N GLY A 280 1.62 12.82 12.11
CA GLY A 280 2.82 12.01 12.00
C GLY A 280 2.70 10.61 12.62
N VAL A 281 1.50 10.24 13.07
CA VAL A 281 1.18 8.92 13.61
C VAL A 281 0.78 7.99 12.47
N ALA A 282 1.43 6.84 12.37
CA ALA A 282 1.07 5.76 11.47
C ALA A 282 0.30 4.68 12.23
N HIS A 283 -0.97 4.49 11.89
CA HIS A 283 -1.79 3.42 12.44
C HIS A 283 -1.46 2.09 11.76
N THR A 284 -1.58 0.98 12.50
CA THR A 284 -1.46 -0.36 11.92
C THR A 284 -2.63 -0.60 10.96
N PRO A 285 -2.37 -0.87 9.68
CA PRO A 285 -3.44 -1.22 8.73
C PRO A 285 -4.13 -2.51 9.17
N HIS A 286 -5.46 -2.58 9.08
CA HIS A 286 -6.17 -3.76 9.53
C HIS A 286 -7.52 -3.93 8.86
N PHE A 287 -8.00 -5.17 8.91
CA PHE A 287 -9.32 -5.57 8.44
C PHE A 287 -10.30 -5.78 9.60
N LEU A 288 -9.88 -6.37 10.71
CA LEU A 288 -10.77 -6.72 11.81
C LEU A 288 -11.10 -5.50 12.67
N ILE A 289 -12.40 -5.15 12.78
CA ILE A 289 -12.88 -4.05 13.61
C ILE A 289 -13.75 -4.50 14.78
N ALA A 290 -14.38 -5.68 14.73
CA ALA A 290 -15.15 -6.20 15.85
C ALA A 290 -15.32 -7.72 15.83
N LYS A 291 -15.52 -8.28 17.03
CA LYS A 291 -15.88 -9.70 17.29
C LYS A 291 -17.22 -9.73 18.05
N PRO A 292 -18.37 -9.64 17.38
CA PRO A 292 -19.67 -9.47 18.04
C PRO A 292 -20.03 -10.61 19.00
N SER A 293 -19.63 -11.83 18.67
CA SER A 293 -19.98 -13.04 19.44
C SER A 293 -19.27 -13.12 20.79
N SER A 294 -18.04 -12.57 20.89
CA SER A 294 -17.26 -12.58 22.14
C SER A 294 -17.49 -11.34 22.99
N GLY A 295 -17.89 -10.21 22.37
CA GLY A 295 -17.93 -8.90 23.03
C GLY A 295 -16.54 -8.35 23.37
N GLU A 296 -15.48 -8.95 22.82
CA GLU A 296 -14.08 -8.52 23.01
C GLU A 296 -13.82 -7.26 22.18
N GLU A 297 -13.23 -6.24 22.83
CA GLU A 297 -12.80 -5.03 22.15
C GLU A 297 -11.59 -5.32 21.27
N VAL A 298 -11.63 -4.86 20.01
CA VAL A 298 -10.51 -4.93 19.07
C VAL A 298 -9.77 -3.60 19.08
N THR A 299 -8.47 -3.63 19.34
CA THR A 299 -7.60 -2.45 19.33
C THR A 299 -6.37 -2.72 18.51
N TRP A 300 -5.91 -1.70 17.80
CA TRP A 300 -4.74 -1.75 16.95
C TRP A 300 -3.68 -0.73 17.39
N ASP A 301 -2.43 -1.10 17.23
CA ASP A 301 -1.32 -0.23 17.60
C ASP A 301 -1.16 0.93 16.62
N SER A 302 -0.51 1.98 17.08
CA SER A 302 -0.07 3.10 16.28
C SER A 302 1.29 3.59 16.71
N GLU A 303 2.05 4.18 15.81
CA GLU A 303 3.41 4.66 16.09
C GLU A 303 3.63 6.08 15.59
N GLN A 304 4.28 6.92 16.40
CA GLN A 304 4.77 8.23 15.98
C GLN A 304 6.01 8.04 15.10
N ILE A 305 5.84 8.08 13.78
CA ILE A 305 6.93 7.88 12.82
C ILE A 305 7.55 9.20 12.34
N ILE A 306 6.76 10.28 12.25
CA ILE A 306 7.24 11.64 11.98
C ILE A 306 7.22 12.41 13.30
N GLU A 307 8.40 12.59 13.91
CA GLU A 307 8.52 13.19 15.27
C GLU A 307 8.36 14.71 15.24
N ASN A 308 8.94 15.37 14.23
CA ASN A 308 8.80 16.81 14.02
C ASN A 308 7.64 17.09 13.06
N THR A 309 6.44 17.23 13.60
CA THR A 309 5.22 17.45 12.82
C THR A 309 5.17 18.78 12.07
N ASP A 310 6.05 19.74 12.41
CA ASP A 310 6.19 21.01 11.65
C ASP A 310 6.63 20.76 10.20
N ALA A 311 7.17 19.58 9.89
CA ALA A 311 7.53 19.18 8.54
C ALA A 311 6.32 18.82 7.66
N ILE A 312 5.18 18.46 8.26
CA ILE A 312 4.03 17.87 7.54
C ILE A 312 3.34 18.93 6.66
N ALA A 313 3.02 20.10 7.19
CA ALA A 313 2.32 21.13 6.43
C ALA A 313 3.14 21.61 5.20
N PRO A 314 4.44 21.95 5.31
CA PRO A 314 5.26 22.30 4.14
C PRO A 314 5.36 21.14 3.13
N LEU A 315 5.47 19.89 3.59
CA LEU A 315 5.50 18.73 2.71
C LEU A 315 4.19 18.56 1.95
N THR A 316 3.05 18.72 2.64
CA THR A 316 1.72 18.67 2.03
C THR A 316 1.57 19.74 0.94
N GLU A 317 1.95 20.99 1.21
CA GLU A 317 1.96 22.07 0.21
C GLU A 317 2.83 21.73 -1.01
N MET A 318 4.00 21.09 -0.80
CA MET A 318 4.85 20.65 -1.90
C MET A 318 4.20 19.52 -2.71
N LEU A 319 3.48 18.58 -2.06
CA LEU A 319 2.73 17.52 -2.72
C LEU A 319 1.48 18.04 -3.47
N GLU A 320 0.83 19.09 -2.98
CA GLU A 320 -0.19 19.85 -3.72
C GLU A 320 0.42 20.43 -5.00
N GLY A 321 1.61 21.01 -4.91
CA GLY A 321 2.36 21.54 -6.05
C GLY A 321 2.68 20.48 -7.12
N VAL A 322 2.85 19.21 -6.75
CA VAL A 322 3.00 18.09 -7.71
C VAL A 322 1.73 17.92 -8.56
N VAL A 323 0.56 18.06 -7.94
CA VAL A 323 -0.73 17.92 -8.63
C VAL A 323 -1.11 19.19 -9.38
N GLU A 324 -0.88 20.36 -8.82
CA GLU A 324 -1.23 21.63 -9.47
C GLU A 324 -0.32 21.96 -10.67
N ASN A 325 0.97 21.82 -10.50
CA ASN A 325 1.97 22.35 -11.43
C ASN A 325 2.94 21.30 -11.99
N GLY A 326 3.00 20.11 -11.35
CA GLY A 326 3.98 19.06 -11.62
C GLY A 326 3.46 17.90 -12.47
N THR A 327 3.97 16.72 -12.15
CA THR A 327 3.70 15.46 -12.87
C THR A 327 2.33 14.84 -12.57
N GLY A 328 1.67 15.26 -11.48
CA GLY A 328 0.42 14.66 -10.97
C GLY A 328 -0.87 15.34 -11.42
N LYS A 329 -0.86 16.24 -12.42
CA LYS A 329 -2.03 17.07 -12.80
C LYS A 329 -3.31 16.29 -13.06
N MET A 330 -3.21 15.09 -13.61
CA MET A 330 -4.36 14.25 -13.93
C MET A 330 -5.02 13.62 -12.68
N ALA A 331 -4.36 13.69 -11.52
CA ALA A 331 -4.89 13.19 -10.25
C ALA A 331 -5.81 14.20 -9.53
N ALA A 332 -5.94 15.42 -10.03
CA ALA A 332 -6.74 16.46 -9.41
C ALA A 332 -8.22 16.04 -9.29
N VAL A 333 -8.74 16.00 -8.07
CA VAL A 333 -10.13 15.68 -7.75
C VAL A 333 -10.94 16.97 -7.76
N GLU A 334 -12.01 17.02 -8.56
CA GLU A 334 -12.83 18.23 -8.70
C GLU A 334 -13.47 18.64 -7.37
N GLY A 335 -13.29 19.89 -7.00
CA GLY A 335 -13.81 20.45 -5.74
C GLY A 335 -12.93 20.23 -4.52
N TYR A 336 -11.75 19.61 -4.68
CA TYR A 336 -10.81 19.34 -3.59
C TYR A 336 -9.40 19.79 -3.93
N THR A 337 -8.65 20.21 -2.92
CA THR A 337 -7.19 20.21 -2.99
C THR A 337 -6.72 18.77 -2.99
N THR A 338 -5.80 18.43 -3.87
CA THR A 338 -5.25 17.09 -3.99
C THR A 338 -3.73 17.14 -3.78
N ALA A 339 -3.22 16.34 -2.88
CA ALA A 339 -1.78 16.16 -2.64
C ALA A 339 -1.36 14.74 -2.98
N GLY A 340 -0.23 14.58 -3.66
CA GLY A 340 0.23 13.25 -4.01
C GLY A 340 1.48 13.25 -4.87
N LYS A 341 1.95 12.06 -5.21
CA LYS A 341 3.16 11.85 -5.99
C LYS A 341 2.99 10.74 -7.00
N THR A 342 3.46 11.00 -8.23
CA THR A 342 3.60 10.00 -9.29
C THR A 342 4.86 9.17 -9.08
N GLY A 343 4.78 7.87 -9.36
CA GLY A 343 5.88 6.95 -9.53
C GLY A 343 6.01 6.51 -10.98
N THR A 344 7.25 6.39 -11.44
CA THR A 344 7.62 5.72 -12.67
C THR A 344 8.95 5.07 -12.38
N ALA A 345 8.96 3.76 -12.27
CA ALA A 345 10.16 2.97 -12.07
C ALA A 345 10.38 2.06 -13.28
N GLU A 346 11.62 1.93 -13.75
CA GLU A 346 11.94 0.89 -14.73
C GLU A 346 11.76 -0.48 -14.06
N TYR A 347 11.12 -1.40 -14.79
CA TYR A 347 10.93 -2.75 -14.29
C TYR A 347 12.25 -3.53 -14.32
N ALA A 348 12.60 -4.15 -13.20
CA ALA A 348 13.70 -5.11 -13.12
C ALA A 348 13.14 -6.53 -13.15
N ASP A 349 13.73 -7.39 -13.99
CA ASP A 349 13.39 -8.80 -14.05
C ASP A 349 13.96 -9.60 -12.85
N ASP A 350 13.67 -10.89 -12.78
CA ASP A 350 14.13 -11.80 -11.71
C ASP A 350 15.67 -11.89 -11.61
N SER A 351 16.42 -11.48 -12.63
CA SER A 351 17.88 -11.38 -12.59
C SER A 351 18.38 -10.08 -11.98
N GLY A 352 17.48 -9.13 -11.69
CA GLY A 352 17.78 -7.77 -11.24
C GLY A 352 18.21 -6.83 -12.37
N SER A 353 17.98 -7.22 -13.64
CA SER A 353 18.31 -6.39 -14.80
C SER A 353 17.09 -5.57 -15.23
N TYR A 354 17.29 -4.27 -15.47
CA TYR A 354 16.22 -3.41 -15.98
C TYR A 354 15.81 -3.80 -17.42
N VAL A 355 14.50 -4.02 -17.60
CA VAL A 355 13.91 -4.33 -18.91
C VAL A 355 13.60 -3.04 -19.64
N LYS A 356 14.25 -2.85 -20.78
CA LYS A 356 14.11 -1.62 -21.55
C LYS A 356 12.66 -1.36 -21.99
N ASN A 357 12.17 -0.14 -21.75
CA ASN A 357 10.82 0.30 -22.08
C ASN A 357 9.71 -0.50 -21.35
N MET A 358 9.99 -1.00 -20.16
CA MET A 358 9.02 -1.63 -19.28
C MET A 358 9.02 -0.91 -17.93
N TYR A 359 7.84 -0.48 -17.47
CA TYR A 359 7.70 0.40 -16.31
C TYR A 359 6.68 -0.13 -15.32
N ASN A 360 6.92 0.17 -14.04
CA ASN A 360 5.91 0.13 -13.00
C ASN A 360 5.48 1.58 -12.74
N LEU A 361 4.17 1.82 -12.79
CA LEU A 361 3.59 3.15 -12.69
C LEU A 361 2.73 3.24 -11.44
N ASP A 362 2.97 4.25 -10.61
CA ASP A 362 2.30 4.43 -9.35
C ASP A 362 1.76 5.85 -9.18
N PHE A 363 0.73 5.98 -8.38
CA PHE A 363 0.32 7.23 -7.75
C PHE A 363 -0.14 6.96 -6.32
N VAL A 364 0.29 7.77 -5.39
CA VAL A 364 -0.22 7.77 -4.02
C VAL A 364 -0.53 9.21 -3.61
N GLY A 365 -1.67 9.40 -2.94
CA GLY A 365 -2.11 10.72 -2.55
C GLY A 365 -3.32 10.71 -1.64
N PHE A 366 -3.73 11.91 -1.26
CA PHE A 366 -4.83 12.19 -0.34
C PHE A 366 -5.43 13.58 -0.62
N LEU A 367 -6.50 13.92 0.09
CA LEU A 367 -7.18 15.22 -0.02
C LEU A 367 -6.89 16.06 1.24
N PRO A 368 -5.93 16.99 1.20
CA PRO A 368 -5.63 17.86 2.34
C PRO A 368 -6.83 18.70 2.74
N ASN A 369 -6.95 18.99 4.03
CA ASN A 369 -8.04 19.79 4.58
C ASN A 369 -9.45 19.25 4.28
N ALA A 370 -9.58 17.97 4.01
CA ALA A 370 -10.88 17.30 3.90
C ALA A 370 -11.40 16.86 5.30
N THR A 371 -12.68 16.47 5.36
CA THR A 371 -13.29 15.99 6.61
C THR A 371 -12.91 14.54 6.95
N SER A 372 -12.21 13.84 6.06
CA SER A 372 -11.69 12.49 6.25
C SER A 372 -10.28 12.41 5.65
N ASN A 373 -9.39 11.70 6.29
CA ASN A 373 -7.98 11.57 5.91
C ASN A 373 -7.73 10.25 5.16
N LEU A 374 -8.50 10.00 4.08
CA LEU A 374 -8.30 8.84 3.23
C LEU A 374 -7.04 8.99 2.38
N VAL A 375 -6.23 7.94 2.32
CA VAL A 375 -5.09 7.79 1.42
C VAL A 375 -5.40 6.72 0.38
N CYS A 376 -5.11 7.04 -0.88
CA CYS A 376 -5.26 6.09 -1.97
C CYS A 376 -3.93 5.87 -2.67
N PHE A 377 -3.55 4.60 -2.82
CA PHE A 377 -2.47 4.13 -3.68
C PHE A 377 -3.05 3.43 -4.90
N VAL A 378 -2.45 3.65 -6.07
CA VAL A 378 -2.74 2.89 -7.29
C VAL A 378 -1.43 2.59 -8.00
N GLY A 379 -1.15 1.31 -8.24
CA GLY A 379 -0.01 0.85 -9.02
C GLY A 379 -0.46 -0.02 -10.20
N VAL A 380 0.24 0.11 -11.33
CA VAL A 380 0.08 -0.75 -12.52
C VAL A 380 1.45 -1.18 -13.01
N ASN A 381 1.66 -2.48 -13.15
CA ASN A 381 2.95 -3.08 -13.43
C ASN A 381 3.08 -3.52 -14.88
N HIS A 382 4.34 -3.63 -15.32
CA HIS A 382 4.73 -4.15 -16.65
C HIS A 382 4.08 -3.37 -17.80
N VAL A 383 4.13 -2.04 -17.71
CA VAL A 383 3.59 -1.14 -18.74
C VAL A 383 4.65 -0.89 -19.81
N PRO A 384 4.38 -1.16 -21.10
CA PRO A 384 5.38 -1.07 -22.17
C PRO A 384 5.69 0.36 -22.63
N TYR A 385 5.13 1.38 -22.01
CA TYR A 385 5.34 2.79 -22.33
C TYR A 385 5.00 3.70 -21.16
N GLU A 386 5.52 4.93 -21.20
CA GLU A 386 5.22 5.91 -20.16
C GLU A 386 3.75 6.34 -20.19
N ARG A 387 3.06 6.11 -19.09
CA ARG A 387 1.72 6.56 -18.75
C ARG A 387 1.66 6.96 -17.28
N ASN A 388 0.49 7.06 -16.70
CA ASN A 388 0.32 7.27 -15.27
C ASN A 388 -0.99 6.64 -14.76
N THR A 389 -1.06 6.45 -13.45
CA THR A 389 -2.23 5.90 -12.74
C THR A 389 -3.11 6.98 -12.11
N CYS A 390 -2.83 8.26 -12.42
CA CYS A 390 -3.51 9.42 -11.82
C CYS A 390 -5.03 9.42 -12.02
N GLU A 391 -5.53 9.01 -13.19
CA GLU A 391 -6.97 8.99 -13.46
C GLU A 391 -7.68 7.90 -12.65
N VAL A 392 -7.03 6.76 -12.44
CA VAL A 392 -7.59 5.69 -11.59
C VAL A 392 -7.70 6.17 -10.14
N PHE A 393 -6.64 6.80 -9.63
CA PHE A 393 -6.66 7.45 -8.31
C PHE A 393 -7.79 8.49 -8.20
N LYS A 394 -7.87 9.42 -9.17
CA LYS A 394 -8.90 10.46 -9.20
C LYS A 394 -10.31 9.86 -9.12
N ASP A 395 -10.60 8.84 -9.90
CA ASP A 395 -11.92 8.22 -9.95
C ASP A 395 -12.25 7.52 -8.63
N ILE A 396 -11.29 6.78 -8.03
CA ILE A 396 -11.47 6.16 -6.72
C ILE A 396 -11.74 7.20 -5.63
N MET A 397 -10.95 8.29 -5.59
CA MET A 397 -11.13 9.34 -4.60
C MET A 397 -12.40 10.16 -4.82
N THR A 398 -12.84 10.33 -6.07
CA THR A 398 -14.13 10.97 -6.39
C THR A 398 -15.30 10.13 -5.87
N GLU A 399 -15.28 8.82 -6.11
CA GLU A 399 -16.31 7.90 -5.58
C GLU A 399 -16.29 7.89 -4.04
N ALA A 400 -15.12 7.76 -3.42
CA ALA A 400 -14.98 7.78 -1.96
C ALA A 400 -15.52 9.10 -1.38
N SER A 401 -15.18 10.25 -1.98
CA SER A 401 -15.64 11.56 -1.53
C SER A 401 -17.16 11.69 -1.60
N SER A 402 -17.77 11.19 -2.65
CA SER A 402 -19.23 11.18 -2.82
C SER A 402 -19.92 10.26 -1.81
N ARG A 403 -19.41 9.04 -1.67
CA ARG A 403 -19.98 7.99 -0.81
C ARG A 403 -19.91 8.35 0.67
N TYR A 404 -18.78 8.82 1.13
CA TYR A 404 -18.57 9.19 2.54
C TYR A 404 -18.90 10.66 2.84
N LYS A 405 -19.45 11.39 1.85
CA LYS A 405 -19.81 12.80 1.99
C LYS A 405 -18.65 13.64 2.53
N ILE A 406 -17.46 13.35 2.04
CA ILE A 406 -16.27 14.11 2.41
C ILE A 406 -16.45 15.55 1.94
N ALA A 407 -16.12 16.51 2.78
CA ALA A 407 -16.15 17.91 2.44
C ALA A 407 -14.76 18.53 2.55
N GLN A 408 -14.45 19.49 1.67
CA GLN A 408 -13.27 20.33 1.82
C GLN A 408 -13.55 21.30 2.98
N LYS A 409 -12.62 21.42 3.94
CA LYS A 409 -12.67 22.35 5.09
C LYS A 409 -12.25 23.76 4.70
#